data_cef0a4b5f87efb4b01ed57f4fc361130
#
_entry.id   cef0a4b5f87efb4b01ed57f4fc361130
#
_cell.length_a   1.000
_cell.length_b   1.000
_cell.length_c   1.000
_cell.angle_alpha   90.00
_cell.angle_beta   90.00
_cell.angle_gamma   90.00
#
_symmetry.space_group_name_H-M   'P 1'
#
loop_
_entity.id
_entity.type
_entity.pdbx_description
1 polymer ?
#
loop_
_entity_poly.entity_id
_entity_poly.type
_entity_poly.pdbx_seq_one_letter_code
_entity_poly.pdbx_strand_id
1 'polypeptide(L)'
;VKLYLSQDGYKEVGEYVRKGLVWNTFDSNLKKVLTYVNSVSCVIQVYNIYNIPKLLVYCNKNGIDLYPNLLTNPDHFNIQILPTEEKQKIIKYYKRFMQKYKIQEWQTVKLINMLEFMKHTPDNVEELQARFKKITQLLDNSRNENFCEVVPELAPWYKSIKVLA
;
A
#
# COMPACT_ATOMS: atom_id res chain seq x y z
N VAL A 1 12.15 21.65 15.99
CA VAL A 1 11.23 21.34 14.87
C VAL A 1 11.02 19.84 14.82
N LYS A 2 9.77 19.35 14.67
CA LYS A 2 9.42 17.96 14.42
C LYS A 2 8.78 17.84 13.04
N LEU A 3 9.26 16.88 12.25
CA LEU A 3 8.75 16.61 10.91
C LEU A 3 7.85 15.37 10.92
N TYR A 4 6.69 15.48 10.31
CA TYR A 4 5.75 14.40 10.05
C TYR A 4 5.69 14.22 8.53
N LEU A 5 6.07 13.05 8.06
CA LEU A 5 6.18 12.78 6.63
C LEU A 5 5.01 11.91 6.16
N SER A 6 4.70 11.97 4.89
CA SER A 6 3.73 11.09 4.24
C SER A 6 4.40 10.29 3.15
N GLN A 7 4.33 8.96 3.23
CA GLN A 7 4.92 8.06 2.25
C GLN A 7 4.08 6.79 2.11
N ASP A 8 3.60 6.50 0.91
CA ASP A 8 2.62 5.44 0.68
C ASP A 8 3.22 4.16 0.06
N GLY A 9 4.53 4.04 0.01
CA GLY A 9 5.19 2.83 -0.48
C GLY A 9 6.71 2.94 -0.47
N TYR A 10 7.37 1.80 -0.55
CA TYR A 10 8.82 1.66 -0.63
C TYR A 10 9.24 1.55 -2.09
N LYS A 11 10.21 2.36 -2.51
CA LYS A 11 10.78 2.40 -3.87
C LYS A 11 9.71 2.57 -4.96
N GLU A 12 9.72 1.69 -5.96
CA GLU A 12 8.90 1.76 -7.18
C GLU A 12 7.40 1.90 -6.87
N VAL A 13 6.92 1.21 -5.84
CA VAL A 13 5.51 1.35 -5.41
C VAL A 13 5.25 2.74 -4.85
N GLY A 14 6.18 3.30 -4.09
CA GLY A 14 6.08 4.67 -3.60
C GLY A 14 6.04 5.70 -4.73
N GLU A 15 6.88 5.52 -5.74
CA GLU A 15 6.93 6.39 -6.93
C GLU A 15 5.65 6.28 -7.76
N TYR A 16 5.11 5.07 -7.90
CA TYR A 16 3.85 4.81 -8.61
C TYR A 16 2.64 5.46 -7.90
N VAL A 17 2.53 5.28 -6.58
CA VAL A 17 1.42 5.86 -5.80
C VAL A 17 1.51 7.38 -5.77
N ARG A 18 2.72 7.93 -5.64
CA ARG A 18 2.98 9.38 -5.57
C ARG A 18 3.74 9.86 -6.80
N LYS A 19 3.00 10.18 -7.86
CA LYS A 19 3.61 10.71 -9.09
C LYS A 19 4.49 11.93 -8.81
N GLY A 20 5.72 11.88 -9.33
CA GLY A 20 6.75 12.90 -9.10
C GLY A 20 7.67 12.60 -7.90
N LEU A 21 7.38 11.59 -7.10
CA LEU A 21 8.34 11.07 -6.13
C LEU A 21 9.48 10.38 -6.88
N VAL A 22 10.73 10.69 -6.47
CA VAL A 22 11.93 9.95 -6.85
C VAL A 22 12.51 9.36 -5.58
N TRP A 23 12.47 8.04 -5.43
CA TRP A 23 12.82 7.36 -4.18
C TRP A 23 14.23 7.70 -3.69
N ASN A 24 15.22 7.68 -4.56
CA ASN A 24 16.60 7.98 -4.18
C ASN A 24 16.77 9.41 -3.64
N THR A 25 16.04 10.36 -4.21
CA THR A 25 16.02 11.74 -3.72
C THR A 25 15.33 11.83 -2.36
N PHE A 26 14.18 11.15 -2.20
CA PHE A 26 13.46 11.06 -0.92
C PHE A 26 14.36 10.46 0.17
N ASP A 27 14.98 9.30 -0.08
CA ASP A 27 15.86 8.60 0.87
C ASP A 27 17.08 9.47 1.27
N SER A 28 17.71 10.11 0.29
CA SER A 28 18.84 11.02 0.54
C SER A 28 18.44 12.22 1.39
N ASN A 29 17.30 12.83 1.10
CA ASN A 29 16.81 13.99 1.87
C ASN A 29 16.34 13.57 3.27
N LEU A 30 15.67 12.42 3.40
CA LEU A 30 15.27 11.87 4.69
C LEU A 30 16.48 11.70 5.61
N LYS A 31 17.57 11.12 5.11
CA LYS A 31 18.80 10.90 5.90
C LYS A 31 19.41 12.21 6.41
N LYS A 32 19.29 13.30 5.68
CA LYS A 32 19.80 14.62 6.12
C LYS A 32 18.99 15.23 7.28
N VAL A 33 17.71 14.88 7.38
CA VAL A 33 16.78 15.46 8.36
C VAL A 33 16.29 14.44 9.39
N LEU A 34 16.88 13.26 9.43
CA LEU A 34 16.41 12.08 10.18
C LEU A 34 16.16 12.38 11.65
N THR A 35 17.04 13.17 12.28
CA THR A 35 16.93 13.57 13.70
C THR A 35 15.71 14.43 14.01
N TYR A 36 15.11 15.05 12.99
CA TYR A 36 13.91 15.87 13.12
C TYR A 36 12.64 15.10 12.76
N VAL A 37 12.75 13.92 12.12
CA VAL A 37 11.60 13.14 11.70
C VAL A 37 10.97 12.44 12.91
N ASN A 38 9.71 12.74 13.15
CA ASN A 38 8.95 12.11 14.23
C ASN A 38 8.28 10.81 13.77
N SER A 39 7.66 10.85 12.60
CA SER A 39 6.96 9.67 12.05
C SER A 39 6.69 9.81 10.56
N VAL A 40 6.36 8.67 9.96
CA VAL A 40 5.85 8.56 8.60
C VAL A 40 4.40 8.08 8.66
N SER A 41 3.50 8.78 8.00
CA SER A 41 2.12 8.36 7.76
C SER A 41 2.02 7.70 6.40
N CYS A 42 1.29 6.59 6.31
CA CYS A 42 1.04 5.85 5.07
C CYS A 42 -0.44 5.56 4.92
N VAL A 43 -0.99 5.79 3.73
CA VAL A 43 -2.36 5.42 3.40
C VAL A 43 -2.35 4.07 2.70
N ILE A 44 -2.97 3.07 3.34
CA ILE A 44 -3.06 1.70 2.81
C ILE A 44 -4.19 1.62 1.79
N GLN A 45 -3.86 1.12 0.60
CA GLN A 45 -4.75 0.98 -0.52
C GLN A 45 -4.36 -0.24 -1.38
N VAL A 46 -5.15 -0.57 -2.40
CA VAL A 46 -4.87 -1.71 -3.28
C VAL A 46 -3.46 -1.68 -3.86
N TYR A 47 -2.96 -0.50 -4.27
CA TYR A 47 -1.65 -0.37 -4.91
C TYR A 47 -0.47 -0.77 -4.01
N ASN A 48 -0.58 -0.58 -2.69
CA ASN A 48 0.56 -0.74 -1.80
C ASN A 48 0.44 -1.86 -0.77
N ILE A 49 -0.67 -2.61 -0.77
CA ILE A 49 -0.94 -3.62 0.27
C ILE A 49 0.18 -4.64 0.43
N TYR A 50 0.82 -5.10 -0.64
CA TYR A 50 1.97 -6.00 -0.59
C TYR A 50 3.30 -5.29 -0.24
N ASN A 51 3.34 -3.97 -0.33
CA ASN A 51 4.56 -3.18 -0.14
C ASN A 51 4.70 -2.59 1.27
N ILE A 52 3.59 -2.47 2.03
CA ILE A 52 3.61 -1.94 3.40
C ILE A 52 4.64 -2.62 4.32
N PRO A 53 4.80 -3.96 4.33
CA PRO A 53 5.83 -4.60 5.13
C PRO A 53 7.25 -4.13 4.79
N LYS A 54 7.55 -3.88 3.51
CA LYS A 54 8.86 -3.36 3.08
C LYS A 54 9.08 -1.92 3.58
N LEU A 55 8.05 -1.07 3.50
CA LEU A 55 8.08 0.30 4.01
C LEU A 55 8.25 0.30 5.53
N LEU A 56 7.55 -0.59 6.25
CA LEU A 56 7.66 -0.72 7.71
C LEU A 56 9.09 -1.10 8.13
N VAL A 57 9.68 -2.08 7.45
CA VAL A 57 11.08 -2.47 7.72
C VAL A 57 12.03 -1.30 7.43
N TYR A 58 11.82 -0.56 6.36
CA TYR A 58 12.62 0.62 6.03
C TYR A 58 12.52 1.69 7.12
N CYS A 59 11.31 2.03 7.57
CA CYS A 59 11.09 3.00 8.64
C CYS A 59 11.75 2.55 9.94
N ASN A 60 11.51 1.31 10.37
CA ASN A 60 12.08 0.76 11.61
C ASN A 60 13.62 0.75 11.58
N LYS A 61 14.26 0.44 10.44
CA LYS A 61 15.71 0.51 10.29
C LYS A 61 16.27 1.92 10.43
N ASN A 62 15.48 2.94 10.15
CA ASN A 62 15.85 4.34 10.30
C ASN A 62 15.36 4.94 11.63
N GLY A 63 14.83 4.12 12.55
CA GLY A 63 14.32 4.60 13.85
C GLY A 63 13.07 5.48 13.74
N ILE A 64 12.27 5.31 12.69
CA ILE A 64 11.08 6.11 12.41
C ILE A 64 9.84 5.24 12.59
N ASP A 65 8.85 5.74 13.31
CA ASP A 65 7.55 5.09 13.42
C ASP A 65 6.74 5.24 12.13
N LEU A 66 6.17 4.13 11.63
CA LEU A 66 5.23 4.12 10.52
C LEU A 66 3.80 4.00 11.05
N TYR A 67 2.95 4.97 10.74
CA TYR A 67 1.53 4.98 11.08
C TYR A 67 0.69 4.64 9.84
N PRO A 68 0.21 3.39 9.73
CA PRO A 68 -0.68 2.98 8.65
C PRO A 68 -2.11 3.48 8.90
N ASN A 69 -2.69 4.11 7.89
CA ASN A 69 -4.07 4.58 7.87
C ASN A 69 -4.83 3.86 6.75
N LEU A 70 -6.05 3.42 7.01
CA LEU A 70 -6.88 2.74 6.01
C LEU A 70 -7.53 3.76 5.07
N LEU A 71 -7.42 3.52 3.77
CA LEU A 71 -8.15 4.30 2.79
C LEU A 71 -9.58 3.76 2.70
N THR A 72 -10.54 4.62 3.02
CA THR A 72 -11.97 4.32 2.88
C THR A 72 -12.60 5.05 1.70
N ASN A 73 -12.03 6.19 1.29
CA ASN A 73 -12.52 6.99 0.17
C ASN A 73 -11.31 7.59 -0.59
N PRO A 74 -11.27 7.48 -1.93
CA PRO A 74 -12.29 6.85 -2.79
C PRO A 74 -12.33 5.32 -2.63
N ASP A 75 -13.54 4.78 -2.61
CA ASP A 75 -13.88 3.39 -2.27
C ASP A 75 -13.28 2.35 -3.21
N HIS A 76 -13.14 2.67 -4.49
CA HIS A 76 -12.54 1.78 -5.49
C HIS A 76 -11.03 1.54 -5.32
N PHE A 77 -10.35 2.27 -4.44
CA PHE A 77 -8.96 1.98 -4.03
C PHE A 77 -8.87 1.26 -2.68
N ASN A 78 -10.00 1.07 -1.99
CA ASN A 78 -10.04 0.39 -0.72
C ASN A 78 -9.67 -1.09 -0.87
N ILE A 79 -8.84 -1.60 0.03
CA ILE A 79 -8.40 -3.01 0.03
C ILE A 79 -9.55 -4.02 0.19
N GLN A 80 -10.72 -3.59 0.60
CA GLN A 80 -11.92 -4.42 0.73
C GLN A 80 -12.45 -4.92 -0.62
N ILE A 81 -12.10 -4.26 -1.75
CA ILE A 81 -12.51 -4.69 -3.09
C ILE A 81 -11.77 -5.94 -3.58
N LEU A 82 -10.67 -6.32 -2.94
CA LEU A 82 -9.90 -7.51 -3.31
C LEU A 82 -10.75 -8.78 -3.16
N PRO A 83 -10.64 -9.75 -4.08
CA PRO A 83 -11.37 -11.00 -3.97
C PRO A 83 -10.86 -11.83 -2.79
N THR A 84 -11.72 -12.73 -2.30
CA THR A 84 -11.43 -13.57 -1.13
C THR A 84 -10.11 -14.31 -1.25
N GLU A 85 -9.80 -14.84 -2.44
CA GLU A 85 -8.55 -15.56 -2.69
C GLU A 85 -7.32 -14.66 -2.48
N GLU A 86 -7.34 -13.43 -3.02
CA GLU A 86 -6.25 -12.47 -2.83
C GLU A 86 -6.13 -12.02 -1.37
N LYS A 87 -7.26 -11.78 -0.69
CA LYS A 87 -7.28 -11.48 0.75
C LYS A 87 -6.60 -12.59 1.56
N GLN A 88 -6.86 -13.86 1.25
CA GLN A 88 -6.22 -15.00 1.91
C GLN A 88 -4.70 -15.05 1.67
N LYS A 89 -4.25 -14.78 0.44
CA LYS A 89 -2.81 -14.70 0.11
C LYS A 89 -2.13 -13.57 0.91
N ILE A 90 -2.77 -12.40 0.97
CA ILE A 90 -2.28 -11.25 1.73
C ILE A 90 -2.19 -11.58 3.23
N ILE A 91 -3.24 -12.15 3.82
CA ILE A 91 -3.24 -12.56 5.23
C ILE A 91 -2.08 -13.53 5.51
N LYS A 92 -1.86 -14.51 4.65
CA LYS A 92 -0.76 -15.47 4.79
C LYS A 92 0.62 -14.77 4.67
N TYR A 93 0.75 -13.82 3.74
CA TYR A 93 1.95 -13.02 3.57
C TYR A 93 2.28 -12.20 4.82
N TYR A 94 1.30 -11.48 5.38
CA TYR A 94 1.49 -10.67 6.59
C TYR A 94 1.77 -11.51 7.83
N LYS A 95 1.11 -12.67 8.00
CA LYS A 95 1.41 -13.60 9.10
C LYS A 95 2.86 -14.07 9.06
N ARG A 96 3.36 -14.46 7.88
CA ARG A 96 4.77 -14.83 7.69
C ARG A 96 5.72 -13.67 7.98
N PHE A 97 5.36 -12.46 7.54
CA PHE A 97 6.13 -11.26 7.82
C PHE A 97 6.25 -11.01 9.33
N MET A 98 5.14 -11.00 10.07
CA MET A 98 5.13 -10.77 11.52
C MET A 98 5.88 -11.86 12.31
N GLN A 99 5.92 -13.10 11.79
CA GLN A 99 6.74 -14.16 12.39
C GLN A 99 8.25 -13.97 12.15
N LYS A 100 8.60 -13.45 10.97
CA LYS A 100 10.01 -13.31 10.55
C LYS A 100 10.67 -12.04 11.09
N TYR A 101 9.92 -10.95 11.20
CA TYR A 101 10.46 -9.64 11.57
C TYR A 101 9.94 -9.23 12.94
N LYS A 102 10.86 -8.86 13.84
CA LYS A 102 10.51 -8.28 15.14
C LYS A 102 10.03 -6.83 14.89
N ILE A 103 8.74 -6.60 15.03
CA ILE A 103 8.11 -5.29 14.99
C ILE A 103 7.53 -4.96 16.36
N GLN A 104 7.21 -3.68 16.60
CA GLN A 104 6.62 -3.25 17.87
C GLN A 104 5.20 -3.81 18.03
N GLU A 105 4.77 -4.04 19.27
CA GLU A 105 3.45 -4.59 19.56
C GLU A 105 2.32 -3.75 18.95
N TRP A 106 2.37 -2.44 19.10
CA TRP A 106 1.36 -1.55 18.52
C TRP A 106 1.32 -1.60 16.98
N GLN A 107 2.47 -1.82 16.32
CA GLN A 107 2.52 -2.03 14.86
C GLN A 107 1.83 -3.35 14.49
N THR A 108 2.07 -4.40 15.25
CA THR A 108 1.40 -5.70 15.07
C THR A 108 -0.12 -5.56 15.19
N VAL A 109 -0.61 -4.86 16.21
CA VAL A 109 -2.04 -4.58 16.41
C VAL A 109 -2.62 -3.82 15.22
N LYS A 110 -1.92 -2.81 14.73
CA LYS A 110 -2.36 -2.04 13.54
C LYS A 110 -2.46 -2.93 12.29
N LEU A 111 -1.49 -3.80 12.05
CA LEU A 111 -1.52 -4.72 10.91
C LEU A 111 -2.65 -5.75 11.04
N ILE A 112 -2.88 -6.29 12.24
CA ILE A 112 -3.99 -7.22 12.48
C ILE A 112 -5.33 -6.53 12.21
N ASN A 113 -5.54 -5.32 12.72
CA ASN A 113 -6.77 -4.55 12.49
C ASN A 113 -7.00 -4.25 11.00
N MET A 114 -5.93 -3.95 10.26
CA MET A 114 -5.98 -3.79 8.80
C MET A 114 -6.45 -5.08 8.11
N LEU A 115 -5.89 -6.23 8.50
CA LEU A 115 -6.28 -7.52 7.91
C LEU A 115 -7.74 -7.86 8.24
N GLU A 116 -8.21 -7.57 9.45
CA GLU A 116 -9.63 -7.75 9.82
C GLU A 116 -10.54 -6.82 9.00
N PHE A 117 -10.18 -5.55 8.86
CA PHE A 117 -10.91 -4.60 8.00
C PHE A 117 -11.01 -5.09 6.55
N MET A 118 -9.92 -5.63 6.00
CA MET A 118 -9.87 -6.13 4.63
C MET A 118 -10.82 -7.31 4.38
N LYS A 119 -11.20 -8.09 5.40
CA LYS A 119 -12.07 -9.28 5.23
C LYS A 119 -13.47 -8.92 4.76
N HIS A 120 -13.95 -7.75 5.13
CA HIS A 120 -15.26 -7.29 4.65
C HIS A 120 -15.24 -7.13 3.11
N THR A 121 -16.35 -7.46 2.47
CA THR A 121 -16.54 -7.28 1.02
C THR A 121 -17.75 -6.40 0.81
N PRO A 122 -17.61 -5.26 0.10
CA PRO A 122 -18.73 -4.37 -0.22
C PRO A 122 -19.76 -5.07 -1.11
N ASP A 123 -21.05 -4.71 -0.96
CA ASP A 123 -22.15 -5.29 -1.76
C ASP A 123 -21.98 -5.00 -3.26
N ASN A 124 -21.40 -3.84 -3.61
CA ASN A 124 -21.14 -3.40 -4.98
C ASN A 124 -19.69 -3.68 -5.45
N VAL A 125 -19.06 -4.73 -4.93
CA VAL A 125 -17.64 -5.01 -5.17
C VAL A 125 -17.26 -5.13 -6.65
N GLU A 126 -18.13 -5.69 -7.49
CA GLU A 126 -17.86 -5.84 -8.94
C GLU A 126 -17.78 -4.48 -9.64
N GLU A 127 -18.67 -3.54 -9.28
CA GLU A 127 -18.63 -2.17 -9.79
C GLU A 127 -17.35 -1.45 -9.35
N LEU A 128 -16.98 -1.59 -8.08
CA LEU A 128 -15.76 -0.99 -7.53
C LEU A 128 -14.50 -1.54 -8.19
N GLN A 129 -14.43 -2.85 -8.44
CA GLN A 129 -13.33 -3.48 -9.16
C GLN A 129 -13.23 -2.99 -10.61
N ALA A 130 -14.36 -2.91 -11.32
CA ALA A 130 -14.40 -2.38 -12.68
C ALA A 130 -13.94 -0.92 -12.72
N ARG A 131 -14.38 -0.10 -11.76
CA ARG A 131 -13.96 1.30 -11.60
C ARG A 131 -12.47 1.42 -11.26
N PHE A 132 -11.97 0.58 -10.36
CA PHE A 132 -10.54 0.49 -10.05
C PHE A 132 -9.73 0.23 -11.32
N LYS A 133 -10.10 -0.79 -12.10
CA LYS A 133 -9.41 -1.13 -13.35
C LYS A 133 -9.42 0.02 -14.34
N LYS A 134 -10.58 0.63 -14.58
CA LYS A 134 -10.74 1.76 -15.50
C LYS A 134 -9.85 2.94 -15.12
N ILE A 135 -9.86 3.33 -13.85
CA ILE A 135 -9.07 4.47 -13.37
C ILE A 135 -7.58 4.14 -13.41
N THR A 136 -7.18 2.93 -12.99
CA THR A 136 -5.78 2.49 -13.07
C THR A 136 -5.27 2.51 -14.51
N GLN A 137 -6.04 2.04 -15.49
CA GLN A 137 -5.67 2.11 -16.91
C GLN A 137 -5.49 3.55 -17.39
N LEU A 138 -6.39 4.45 -17.00
CA LEU A 138 -6.27 5.88 -17.35
C LEU A 138 -5.00 6.50 -16.76
N LEU A 139 -4.68 6.18 -15.51
CA LEU A 139 -3.47 6.66 -14.85
C LEU A 139 -2.21 6.10 -15.51
N ASP A 140 -2.17 4.79 -15.76
CA ASP A 140 -1.05 4.12 -16.43
C ASP A 140 -0.79 4.74 -17.81
N ASN A 141 -1.84 4.89 -18.62
CA ASN A 141 -1.73 5.49 -19.95
C ASN A 141 -1.22 6.95 -19.89
N SER A 142 -1.75 7.74 -18.95
CA SER A 142 -1.36 9.15 -18.81
C SER A 142 0.07 9.36 -18.30
N ARG A 143 0.60 8.36 -17.57
CA ARG A 143 1.90 8.41 -16.91
C ARG A 143 2.97 7.57 -17.57
N ASN A 144 2.60 6.79 -18.60
CA ASN A 144 3.44 5.76 -19.20
C ASN A 144 3.98 4.77 -18.15
N GLU A 145 3.08 4.29 -17.30
CA GLU A 145 3.34 3.34 -16.23
C GLU A 145 2.52 2.06 -16.44
N ASN A 146 2.79 1.02 -15.65
CA ASN A 146 2.09 -0.26 -15.74
C ASN A 146 1.90 -0.86 -14.35
N PHE A 147 0.66 -0.86 -13.86
CA PHE A 147 0.29 -1.44 -12.57
C PHE A 147 0.79 -2.88 -12.39
N CYS A 148 0.67 -3.70 -13.44
CA CYS A 148 1.07 -5.12 -13.36
C CYS A 148 2.58 -5.32 -13.22
N GLU A 149 3.39 -4.36 -13.62
CA GLU A 149 4.84 -4.39 -13.42
C GLU A 149 5.23 -3.92 -12.02
N VAL A 150 4.50 -2.93 -11.49
CA VAL A 150 4.77 -2.34 -10.17
C VAL A 150 4.23 -3.22 -9.03
N VAL A 151 3.07 -3.86 -9.24
CA VAL A 151 2.40 -4.73 -8.26
C VAL A 151 2.12 -6.10 -8.88
N PRO A 152 3.17 -6.87 -9.21
CA PRO A 152 3.02 -8.13 -9.93
C PRO A 152 2.20 -9.17 -9.17
N GLU A 153 2.14 -9.08 -7.84
CA GLU A 153 1.35 -9.97 -7.00
C GLU A 153 -0.14 -9.90 -7.30
N LEU A 154 -0.65 -8.72 -7.68
CA LEU A 154 -2.06 -8.49 -8.01
C LEU A 154 -2.34 -8.56 -9.53
N ALA A 155 -1.32 -8.74 -10.38
CA ALA A 155 -1.49 -8.73 -11.83
C ALA A 155 -2.48 -9.80 -12.35
N PRO A 156 -2.51 -11.06 -11.86
CA PRO A 156 -3.49 -12.04 -12.30
C PRO A 156 -4.92 -11.62 -12.02
N TRP A 157 -5.20 -11.14 -10.80
CA TRP A 157 -6.51 -10.62 -10.43
C TRP A 157 -6.89 -9.41 -11.27
N TYR A 158 -6.01 -8.42 -11.38
CA TYR A 158 -6.26 -7.20 -12.13
C TYR A 158 -6.65 -7.48 -13.60
N LYS A 159 -5.94 -8.42 -14.24
CA LYS A 159 -6.24 -8.84 -15.62
C LYS A 159 -7.60 -9.52 -15.72
N SER A 160 -8.04 -10.24 -14.70
CA SER A 160 -9.32 -10.95 -14.67
C SER A 160 -10.55 -10.05 -14.48
N ILE A 161 -10.37 -8.81 -13.98
CA ILE A 161 -11.47 -7.88 -13.75
C ILE A 161 -12.17 -7.56 -15.09
N LYS A 162 -13.49 -7.78 -15.14
CA LYS A 162 -14.31 -7.43 -16.29
C LYS A 162 -14.50 -5.91 -16.33
N VAL A 163 -14.31 -5.32 -17.49
CA VAL A 163 -14.71 -3.91 -17.72
C VAL A 163 -16.20 -3.95 -18.00
N LEU A 164 -16.98 -3.29 -17.13
CA LEU A 164 -18.40 -3.10 -17.36
C LEU A 164 -18.58 -2.15 -18.55
N ALA A 165 -19.42 -2.57 -19.46
CA ALA A 165 -19.74 -1.80 -20.68
C ALA A 165 -20.38 -0.45 -20.33
#